data_db23475341061dcc3d50752c802af338
#
_entry.id   db23475341061dcc3d50752c802af338
#
_cell.length_a   1.000
_cell.length_b   1.000
_cell.length_c   1.000
_cell.angle_alpha   90.00
_cell.angle_beta   90.00
_cell.angle_gamma   90.00
#
_symmetry.space_group_name_H-M   'P 1'
#
loop_
_entity.id
_entity.type
_entity.pdbx_description
1 polymer ?
#
loop_
_entity_poly.entity_id
_entity_poly.type
_entity_poly.pdbx_seq_one_letter_code
_entity_poly.pdbx_strand_id
1 'polypeptide(L)'
;NRFFDMGIAEQNMISTAAGMATCGKIPYASTFAVFAAGRAYDQIRNSVCYPKLNVKICATHAGITVGEDGATHQMIEDISLMRTLPNMTVISTSDDIQTKWAVKEISKLNGPVYLRLSRLATPVIYENQKFEIGKAVQIGEGTDATIFATGVTVSEALKAQEELKIKGIDVRVVDIHTIKPIDRDIIVKCAKETKRLISIEDHNIIGGLGSAISEVLADEYPVKLTRLGINDTFGKSGKATELMEYFGITANDIVQLF
;
A
#
# COMPACT_ATOMS: atom_id res chain seq x y z
N ASN A 1 -31.19 8.31 -0.14
CA ASN A 1 -30.11 7.73 -0.92
C ASN A 1 -28.77 8.27 -0.39
N ARG A 2 -27.76 7.39 -0.27
CA ARG A 2 -26.43 7.75 0.21
C ARG A 2 -25.35 7.53 -0.87
N PHE A 3 -25.74 7.17 -2.06
CA PHE A 3 -24.89 6.98 -3.21
C PHE A 3 -25.10 8.12 -4.21
N PHE A 4 -23.98 8.68 -4.70
CA PHE A 4 -23.93 9.74 -5.68
C PHE A 4 -22.99 9.32 -6.81
N ASP A 5 -23.55 9.16 -8.00
CA ASP A 5 -22.75 8.98 -9.21
C ASP A 5 -22.29 10.35 -9.69
N MET A 6 -20.97 10.56 -9.71
CA MET A 6 -20.36 11.84 -10.09
C MET A 6 -19.94 11.88 -11.57
N GLY A 7 -20.16 10.78 -12.30
CA GLY A 7 -19.67 10.63 -13.68
C GLY A 7 -18.14 10.58 -13.74
N ILE A 8 -17.58 10.76 -14.92
CA ILE A 8 -16.11 10.80 -15.13
C ILE A 8 -15.61 12.21 -14.84
N ALA A 9 -15.64 12.59 -13.57
CA ALA A 9 -15.33 13.94 -13.08
C ALA A 9 -14.66 13.90 -11.70
N GLU A 10 -13.47 13.29 -11.59
CA GLU A 10 -12.81 12.98 -10.32
C GLU A 10 -12.47 14.23 -9.50
N GLN A 11 -12.06 15.32 -10.14
CA GLN A 11 -11.81 16.59 -9.46
C GLN A 11 -13.10 17.14 -8.82
N ASN A 12 -14.22 17.07 -9.53
CA ASN A 12 -15.54 17.44 -8.99
C ASN A 12 -15.95 16.48 -7.86
N MET A 13 -15.73 15.17 -8.00
CA MET A 13 -16.02 14.18 -6.98
C MET A 13 -15.29 14.50 -5.67
N ILE A 14 -13.98 14.75 -5.73
CA ILE A 14 -13.19 15.08 -4.54
C ILE A 14 -13.61 16.43 -3.93
N SER A 15 -13.88 17.45 -4.76
CA SER A 15 -14.36 18.76 -4.29
C SER A 15 -15.72 18.65 -3.62
N THR A 16 -16.64 17.86 -4.19
CA THR A 16 -17.96 17.57 -3.61
C THR A 16 -17.83 16.83 -2.29
N ALA A 17 -16.97 15.81 -2.22
CA ALA A 17 -16.68 15.08 -0.98
C ALA A 17 -16.13 16.02 0.10
N ALA A 18 -15.22 16.93 -0.26
CA ALA A 18 -14.72 17.95 0.65
C ALA A 18 -15.85 18.85 1.18
N GLY A 19 -16.73 19.34 0.32
CA GLY A 19 -17.92 20.13 0.70
C GLY A 19 -18.86 19.35 1.63
N MET A 20 -19.12 18.07 1.35
CA MET A 20 -19.93 17.21 2.23
C MET A 20 -19.29 17.03 3.61
N ALA A 21 -17.97 16.93 3.67
CA ALA A 21 -17.25 16.80 4.95
C ALA A 21 -17.37 18.07 5.80
N THR A 22 -17.41 19.26 5.21
CA THR A 22 -17.65 20.52 5.96
C THR A 22 -19.04 20.56 6.60
N CYS A 23 -20.01 19.80 6.05
CA CYS A 23 -21.35 19.62 6.60
C CYS A 23 -21.45 18.45 7.61
N GLY A 24 -20.33 17.94 8.13
CA GLY A 24 -20.28 16.88 9.13
C GLY A 24 -20.56 15.47 8.57
N LYS A 25 -20.49 15.27 7.26
CA LYS A 25 -20.58 13.94 6.66
C LYS A 25 -19.21 13.27 6.59
N ILE A 26 -19.21 11.94 6.45
CA ILE A 26 -18.00 11.14 6.21
C ILE A 26 -18.12 10.55 4.79
N PRO A 27 -17.73 11.30 3.74
CA PRO A 27 -17.81 10.81 2.39
C PRO A 27 -16.70 9.80 2.08
N TYR A 28 -17.07 8.76 1.35
CA TYR A 28 -16.17 7.79 0.74
C TYR A 28 -16.17 8.05 -0.76
N ALA A 29 -15.09 8.63 -1.28
CA ALA A 29 -14.91 8.90 -2.70
C ALA A 29 -14.11 7.75 -3.33
N SER A 30 -14.67 7.12 -4.39
CA SER A 30 -14.06 5.95 -5.00
C SER A 30 -13.98 6.08 -6.52
N THR A 31 -12.79 5.83 -7.03
CA THR A 31 -12.46 5.68 -8.46
C THR A 31 -11.13 4.93 -8.59
N PHE A 32 -10.62 4.74 -9.81
CA PHE A 32 -9.29 4.16 -10.02
C PHE A 32 -8.21 5.04 -9.42
N ALA A 33 -7.17 4.42 -8.90
CA ALA A 33 -6.08 5.11 -8.20
C ALA A 33 -5.39 6.16 -9.09
N VAL A 34 -5.19 5.88 -10.37
CA VAL A 34 -4.60 6.84 -11.33
C VAL A 34 -5.45 8.09 -11.47
N PHE A 35 -6.76 7.99 -11.39
CA PHE A 35 -7.66 9.14 -11.49
C PHE A 35 -7.88 9.82 -10.13
N ALA A 36 -7.93 9.07 -9.04
CA ALA A 36 -7.98 9.65 -7.70
C ALA A 36 -6.69 10.41 -7.37
N ALA A 37 -5.57 9.71 -7.33
CA ALA A 37 -4.30 10.27 -6.89
C ALA A 37 -3.62 11.15 -7.96
N GLY A 38 -3.74 10.79 -9.25
CA GLY A 38 -3.14 11.55 -10.33
C GLY A 38 -3.99 12.76 -10.73
N ARG A 39 -5.18 12.53 -11.29
CA ARG A 39 -6.03 13.59 -11.86
C ARG A 39 -6.56 14.59 -10.82
N ALA A 40 -6.95 14.11 -9.65
CA ALA A 40 -7.53 14.93 -8.59
C ALA A 40 -6.56 15.30 -7.46
N TYR A 41 -5.24 15.21 -7.70
CA TYR A 41 -4.22 15.46 -6.67
C TYR A 41 -4.33 16.85 -6.03
N ASP A 42 -4.54 17.90 -6.83
CA ASP A 42 -4.68 19.26 -6.32
C ASP A 42 -5.90 19.41 -5.39
N GLN A 43 -7.03 18.82 -5.75
CA GLN A 43 -8.25 18.84 -4.92
C GLN A 43 -8.03 18.06 -3.62
N ILE A 44 -7.35 16.92 -3.67
CA ILE A 44 -6.99 16.17 -2.47
C ILE A 44 -6.10 17.00 -1.57
N ARG A 45 -5.06 17.62 -2.14
CA ARG A 45 -4.10 18.45 -1.40
C ARG A 45 -4.78 19.67 -0.77
N ASN A 46 -5.47 20.47 -1.56
CA ASN A 46 -5.94 21.80 -1.15
C ASN A 46 -7.33 21.78 -0.52
N SER A 47 -8.24 20.92 -1.01
CA SER A 47 -9.61 20.89 -0.52
C SER A 47 -9.83 19.85 0.58
N VAL A 48 -8.97 18.83 0.70
CA VAL A 48 -9.11 17.75 1.68
C VAL A 48 -8.03 17.78 2.75
N CYS A 49 -6.75 17.70 2.35
CA CYS A 49 -5.65 17.56 3.30
C CYS A 49 -5.33 18.86 4.05
N TYR A 50 -5.28 19.99 3.34
CA TYR A 50 -4.94 21.28 3.95
C TYR A 50 -5.92 21.67 5.06
N PRO A 51 -7.26 21.64 4.85
CA PRO A 51 -8.24 21.89 5.91
C PRO A 51 -8.50 20.69 6.83
N LYS A 52 -7.80 19.55 6.69
CA LYS A 52 -7.96 18.32 7.48
C LYS A 52 -9.36 17.72 7.45
N LEU A 53 -10.04 17.77 6.31
CA LEU A 53 -11.40 17.29 6.19
C LEU A 53 -11.49 15.76 6.26
N ASN A 54 -12.59 15.28 6.83
CA ASN A 54 -12.85 13.87 7.07
C ASN A 54 -13.36 13.17 5.79
N VAL A 55 -12.52 13.07 4.76
CA VAL A 55 -12.80 12.41 3.49
C VAL A 55 -12.02 11.11 3.38
N LYS A 56 -12.69 10.02 2.96
CA LYS A 56 -12.09 8.70 2.72
C LYS A 56 -11.96 8.49 1.21
N ILE A 57 -10.75 8.49 0.70
CA ILE A 57 -10.44 8.27 -0.70
C ILE A 57 -10.12 6.79 -0.88
N CYS A 58 -11.07 6.03 -1.41
CA CYS A 58 -10.94 4.59 -1.63
C CYS A 58 -10.55 4.33 -3.09
N ALA A 59 -9.26 4.33 -3.35
CA ALA A 59 -8.70 4.24 -4.68
C ALA A 59 -8.51 2.77 -5.09
N THR A 60 -9.26 2.31 -6.09
CA THR A 60 -9.18 0.96 -6.63
C THR A 60 -8.20 0.88 -7.80
N HIS A 61 -7.88 -0.32 -8.25
CA HIS A 61 -7.04 -0.52 -9.44
C HIS A 61 -5.65 0.13 -9.33
N ALA A 62 -5.04 0.07 -8.14
CA ALA A 62 -3.68 0.55 -7.94
C ALA A 62 -2.64 -0.48 -8.42
N GLY A 63 -1.46 0.01 -8.82
CA GLY A 63 -0.33 -0.83 -9.23
C GLY A 63 -0.41 -1.34 -10.66
N ILE A 64 0.56 -2.18 -11.06
CA ILE A 64 0.60 -2.82 -12.38
C ILE A 64 -0.40 -3.97 -12.49
N THR A 65 -0.91 -4.46 -11.37
CA THR A 65 -1.91 -5.54 -11.32
C THR A 65 -3.29 -5.13 -11.86
N VAL A 66 -3.46 -3.88 -12.30
CA VAL A 66 -4.58 -3.47 -13.18
C VAL A 66 -4.63 -4.33 -14.44
N GLY A 67 -3.48 -4.70 -14.98
CA GLY A 67 -3.39 -5.66 -16.05
C GLY A 67 -3.47 -5.04 -17.45
N GLU A 68 -4.43 -5.52 -18.23
CA GLU A 68 -4.55 -5.28 -19.69
C GLU A 68 -4.78 -3.80 -20.03
N ASP A 69 -5.37 -3.02 -19.17
CA ASP A 69 -5.59 -1.57 -19.37
C ASP A 69 -4.27 -0.79 -19.57
N GLY A 70 -3.16 -1.35 -19.09
CA GLY A 70 -1.82 -0.87 -19.36
C GLY A 70 -1.42 0.40 -18.62
N ALA A 71 -0.28 0.96 -19.03
CA ALA A 71 0.42 2.04 -18.33
C ALA A 71 -0.43 3.30 -18.05
N THR A 72 -1.41 3.60 -18.87
CA THR A 72 -2.28 4.77 -18.69
C THR A 72 -3.26 4.64 -17.52
N HIS A 73 -3.49 3.41 -17.04
CA HIS A 73 -4.40 3.09 -15.95
C HIS A 73 -3.68 2.50 -14.73
N GLN A 74 -2.46 2.04 -14.89
CA GLN A 74 -1.63 1.49 -13.83
C GLN A 74 -1.01 2.61 -13.00
N MET A 75 -1.48 2.74 -11.76
CA MET A 75 -0.99 3.76 -10.82
C MET A 75 0.12 3.18 -9.95
N ILE A 76 1.35 3.55 -10.23
CA ILE A 76 2.56 3.06 -9.56
C ILE A 76 3.27 4.14 -8.73
N GLU A 77 2.68 5.30 -8.55
CA GLU A 77 3.21 6.45 -7.80
C GLU A 77 2.24 7.00 -6.74
N ASP A 78 1.09 6.36 -6.54
CA ASP A 78 0.05 6.84 -5.61
C ASP A 78 0.49 6.86 -4.15
N ILE A 79 1.22 5.84 -3.69
CA ILE A 79 1.74 5.81 -2.33
C ILE A 79 2.67 7.01 -2.12
N SER A 80 3.57 7.27 -3.05
CA SER A 80 4.52 8.38 -2.96
C SER A 80 3.80 9.74 -2.92
N LEU A 81 2.82 9.96 -3.80
CA LEU A 81 2.03 11.19 -3.84
C LEU A 81 1.22 11.40 -2.56
N MET A 82 0.55 10.35 -2.08
CA MET A 82 -0.32 10.47 -0.91
C MET A 82 0.46 10.57 0.40
N ARG A 83 1.59 9.85 0.54
CA ARG A 83 2.38 9.93 1.77
C ARG A 83 3.10 11.28 1.95
N THR A 84 3.37 12.02 0.88
CA THR A 84 3.94 13.39 0.97
C THR A 84 2.93 14.43 1.45
N LEU A 85 1.62 14.17 1.33
CA LEU A 85 0.60 15.13 1.78
C LEU A 85 0.52 15.21 3.31
N PRO A 86 0.65 16.39 3.92
CA PRO A 86 0.38 16.55 5.35
C PRO A 86 -1.05 16.10 5.71
N ASN A 87 -1.21 15.55 6.90
CA ASN A 87 -2.48 15.06 7.47
C ASN A 87 -3.07 13.79 6.82
N MET A 88 -2.57 13.35 5.66
CA MET A 88 -3.05 12.14 4.99
C MET A 88 -2.61 10.89 5.74
N THR A 89 -3.56 9.99 6.04
CA THR A 89 -3.27 8.60 6.42
C THR A 89 -3.29 7.73 5.16
N VAL A 90 -2.30 6.84 4.99
CA VAL A 90 -2.16 5.97 3.80
C VAL A 90 -2.20 4.52 4.23
N ILE A 91 -3.19 3.78 3.71
CA ILE A 91 -3.42 2.36 4.01
C ILE A 91 -3.46 1.59 2.68
N SER A 92 -2.78 0.44 2.62
CA SER A 92 -2.78 -0.48 1.48
C SER A 92 -3.04 -1.89 2.00
N THR A 93 -4.22 -2.44 1.73
CA THR A 93 -4.68 -3.71 2.29
C THR A 93 -4.28 -4.91 1.44
N SER A 94 -3.98 -6.04 2.10
CA SER A 94 -3.46 -7.26 1.50
C SER A 94 -4.54 -8.30 1.14
N ASP A 95 -5.66 -8.32 1.88
CA ASP A 95 -6.76 -9.23 1.64
C ASP A 95 -8.14 -8.62 1.94
N ASP A 96 -9.21 -9.40 1.77
CA ASP A 96 -10.58 -8.93 1.98
C ASP A 96 -10.92 -8.73 3.47
N ILE A 97 -10.32 -9.52 4.37
CA ILE A 97 -10.52 -9.39 5.83
C ILE A 97 -9.92 -8.07 6.32
N GLN A 98 -8.69 -7.78 5.91
CA GLN A 98 -8.02 -6.53 6.24
C GLN A 98 -8.74 -5.33 5.59
N THR A 99 -9.25 -5.49 4.36
CA THR A 99 -10.04 -4.44 3.68
C THR A 99 -11.34 -4.15 4.42
N LYS A 100 -12.08 -5.18 4.84
CA LYS A 100 -13.32 -5.01 5.65
C LYS A 100 -13.05 -4.31 6.97
N TRP A 101 -11.93 -4.66 7.63
CA TRP A 101 -11.49 -3.96 8.82
C TRP A 101 -11.16 -2.49 8.50
N ALA A 102 -10.33 -2.23 7.49
CA ALA A 102 -9.90 -0.89 7.13
C ALA A 102 -11.09 0.04 6.84
N VAL A 103 -12.05 -0.40 6.03
CA VAL A 103 -13.27 0.38 5.71
C VAL A 103 -14.06 0.76 6.95
N LYS A 104 -14.18 -0.16 7.93
CA LYS A 104 -14.85 0.12 9.20
C LYS A 104 -14.04 1.04 10.10
N GLU A 105 -12.73 0.81 10.18
CA GLU A 105 -11.86 1.56 11.10
C GLU A 105 -11.66 3.00 10.67
N ILE A 106 -11.45 3.25 9.37
CA ILE A 106 -11.29 4.61 8.86
C ILE A 106 -12.55 5.48 9.06
N SER A 107 -13.73 4.90 9.21
CA SER A 107 -14.95 5.66 9.54
C SER A 107 -14.88 6.33 10.92
N LYS A 108 -14.10 5.78 11.84
CA LYS A 108 -13.89 6.29 13.20
C LYS A 108 -12.74 7.30 13.26
N LEU A 109 -11.84 7.28 12.28
CA LEU A 109 -10.69 8.17 12.21
C LEU A 109 -11.13 9.54 11.67
N ASN A 110 -10.86 10.60 12.42
CA ASN A 110 -11.14 11.96 11.93
C ASN A 110 -9.95 12.46 11.11
N GLY A 111 -10.22 12.84 9.85
CA GLY A 111 -9.23 13.33 8.92
C GLY A 111 -9.20 12.58 7.60
N PRO A 112 -8.32 13.00 6.67
CA PRO A 112 -8.20 12.40 5.35
C PRO A 112 -7.53 11.03 5.41
N VAL A 113 -8.08 10.10 4.64
CA VAL A 113 -7.51 8.75 4.47
C VAL A 113 -7.48 8.39 3.00
N TYR A 114 -6.36 7.87 2.54
CA TYR A 114 -6.20 7.20 1.27
C TYR A 114 -6.14 5.68 1.53
N LEU A 115 -7.18 4.99 1.11
CA LEU A 115 -7.26 3.53 1.16
C LEU A 115 -6.97 2.98 -0.24
N ARG A 116 -5.81 2.37 -0.38
CA ARG A 116 -5.31 1.78 -1.61
C ARG A 116 -5.84 0.36 -1.77
N LEU A 117 -6.48 0.09 -2.90
CA LEU A 117 -7.08 -1.19 -3.22
C LEU A 117 -6.61 -1.66 -4.61
N SER A 118 -6.36 -2.96 -4.74
CA SER A 118 -6.02 -3.58 -6.02
C SER A 118 -7.25 -3.96 -6.84
N ARG A 119 -7.05 -4.28 -8.12
CA ARG A 119 -8.03 -4.98 -8.96
C ARG A 119 -7.93 -6.50 -8.77
N LEU A 120 -6.70 -7.00 -8.58
CA LEU A 120 -6.42 -8.42 -8.45
C LEU A 120 -7.08 -8.99 -7.19
N ALA A 121 -7.80 -10.10 -7.34
CA ALA A 121 -8.26 -10.88 -6.20
C ALA A 121 -7.06 -11.54 -5.51
N THR A 122 -6.88 -11.26 -4.23
CA THR A 122 -5.82 -11.86 -3.41
C THR A 122 -6.37 -13.02 -2.60
N PRO A 123 -5.54 -14.04 -2.27
CA PRO A 123 -5.95 -15.06 -1.33
C PRO A 123 -6.24 -14.45 0.04
N VAL A 124 -7.12 -15.09 0.80
CA VAL A 124 -7.38 -14.73 2.20
C VAL A 124 -6.15 -15.13 3.03
N ILE A 125 -5.55 -14.18 3.70
CA ILE A 125 -4.35 -14.36 4.52
C ILE A 125 -4.75 -14.48 5.99
N TYR A 126 -5.73 -13.68 6.41
CA TYR A 126 -6.12 -13.53 7.80
C TYR A 126 -7.48 -14.18 8.10
N GLU A 127 -7.61 -14.77 9.27
CA GLU A 127 -8.91 -15.27 9.77
C GLU A 127 -9.42 -14.43 10.95
N ASN A 128 -8.61 -14.33 12.01
CA ASN A 128 -8.98 -13.69 13.28
C ASN A 128 -7.97 -12.64 13.74
N GLN A 129 -7.21 -12.05 12.79
CA GLN A 129 -6.20 -11.04 13.11
C GLN A 129 -6.82 -9.75 13.61
N LYS A 130 -6.25 -9.20 14.68
CA LYS A 130 -6.53 -7.82 15.10
C LYS A 130 -5.59 -6.88 14.37
N PHE A 131 -6.15 -5.85 13.77
CA PHE A 131 -5.39 -4.81 13.09
C PHE A 131 -5.53 -3.48 13.84
N GLU A 132 -4.52 -2.65 13.73
CA GLU A 132 -4.50 -1.29 14.29
C GLU A 132 -3.82 -0.34 13.30
N ILE A 133 -4.40 0.83 13.06
CA ILE A 133 -3.81 1.84 12.17
C ILE A 133 -2.46 2.28 12.73
N GLY A 134 -1.43 2.24 11.89
CA GLY A 134 -0.06 2.57 12.28
C GLY A 134 0.73 1.43 12.92
N LYS A 135 0.14 0.22 13.01
CA LYS A 135 0.83 -0.99 13.45
C LYS A 135 0.84 -2.02 12.33
N ALA A 136 1.98 -2.64 12.12
CA ALA A 136 2.14 -3.69 11.13
C ALA A 136 1.83 -5.08 11.71
N VAL A 137 1.66 -6.07 10.84
CA VAL A 137 1.44 -7.46 11.24
C VAL A 137 2.67 -8.28 10.90
N GLN A 138 3.34 -8.82 11.92
CA GLN A 138 4.44 -9.78 11.73
C GLN A 138 3.87 -11.18 11.56
N ILE A 139 4.33 -11.90 10.53
CA ILE A 139 3.95 -13.27 10.21
C ILE A 139 5.21 -14.13 10.23
N GLY A 140 5.26 -15.04 11.18
CA GLY A 140 6.46 -15.86 11.45
C GLY A 140 7.51 -15.13 12.30
N GLU A 141 8.50 -15.91 12.79
CA GLU A 141 9.53 -15.45 13.74
C GLU A 141 10.95 -15.61 13.19
N GLY A 142 11.10 -15.80 11.87
CA GLY A 142 12.39 -16.05 11.22
C GLY A 142 13.45 -15.00 11.51
N THR A 143 14.69 -15.45 11.60
CA THR A 143 15.84 -14.61 11.99
C THR A 143 16.86 -14.37 10.87
N ASP A 144 16.76 -15.10 9.76
CA ASP A 144 17.71 -14.92 8.64
C ASP A 144 17.43 -13.68 7.82
N ALA A 145 16.16 -13.34 7.63
CA ALA A 145 15.75 -12.12 6.96
C ALA A 145 14.35 -11.66 7.37
N THR A 146 14.07 -10.37 7.13
CA THR A 146 12.73 -9.80 7.16
C THR A 146 12.32 -9.34 5.76
N ILE A 147 11.13 -9.74 5.34
CA ILE A 147 10.48 -9.28 4.12
C ILE A 147 9.32 -8.37 4.50
N PHE A 148 9.47 -7.07 4.26
CA PHE A 148 8.39 -6.09 4.41
C PHE A 148 7.59 -6.04 3.12
N ALA A 149 6.29 -6.24 3.21
CA ALA A 149 5.39 -6.24 2.05
C ALA A 149 4.15 -5.38 2.31
N THR A 150 3.44 -4.99 1.27
CA THR A 150 2.16 -4.27 1.37
C THR A 150 1.22 -4.64 0.21
N GLY A 151 -0.08 -4.61 0.47
CA GLY A 151 -1.06 -4.89 -0.56
C GLY A 151 -0.91 -6.30 -1.16
N VAL A 152 -1.04 -6.40 -2.48
CA VAL A 152 -1.00 -7.69 -3.19
C VAL A 152 0.31 -8.47 -3.03
N THR A 153 1.42 -7.77 -2.75
CA THR A 153 2.73 -8.41 -2.62
C THR A 153 2.93 -9.17 -1.31
N VAL A 154 2.02 -9.01 -0.33
CA VAL A 154 2.05 -9.81 0.91
C VAL A 154 1.88 -11.29 0.61
N SER A 155 0.99 -11.66 -0.29
CA SER A 155 0.81 -13.05 -0.70
C SER A 155 2.06 -13.63 -1.37
N GLU A 156 2.79 -12.85 -2.15
CA GLU A 156 4.05 -13.27 -2.76
C GLU A 156 5.16 -13.43 -1.71
N ALA A 157 5.22 -12.53 -0.74
CA ALA A 157 6.16 -12.64 0.38
C ALA A 157 5.92 -13.91 1.22
N LEU A 158 4.67 -14.30 1.44
CA LEU A 158 4.32 -15.54 2.15
C LEU A 158 4.69 -16.79 1.36
N LYS A 159 4.46 -16.81 0.04
CA LYS A 159 4.93 -17.92 -0.82
C LYS A 159 6.46 -18.06 -0.76
N ALA A 160 7.18 -16.93 -0.85
CA ALA A 160 8.64 -16.93 -0.73
C ALA A 160 9.10 -17.43 0.64
N GLN A 161 8.41 -17.09 1.74
CA GLN A 161 8.69 -17.60 3.08
C GLN A 161 8.59 -19.14 3.13
N GLU A 162 7.54 -19.71 2.55
CA GLU A 162 7.35 -21.17 2.49
C GLU A 162 8.46 -21.86 1.67
N GLU A 163 8.80 -21.31 0.50
CA GLU A 163 9.88 -21.86 -0.35
C GLU A 163 11.25 -21.76 0.31
N LEU A 164 11.56 -20.64 0.96
CA LEU A 164 12.83 -20.44 1.68
C LEU A 164 12.94 -21.38 2.88
N LYS A 165 11.84 -21.63 3.58
CA LYS A 165 11.79 -22.58 4.69
C LYS A 165 12.19 -24.01 4.26
N ILE A 166 11.73 -24.44 3.06
CA ILE A 166 12.13 -25.74 2.48
C ILE A 166 13.63 -25.79 2.23
N LYS A 167 14.26 -24.65 1.90
CA LYS A 167 15.71 -24.50 1.70
C LYS A 167 16.50 -24.32 3.01
N GLY A 168 15.82 -24.36 4.17
CA GLY A 168 16.46 -24.18 5.48
C GLY A 168 16.77 -22.73 5.83
N ILE A 169 16.15 -21.77 5.15
CA ILE A 169 16.28 -20.33 5.39
C ILE A 169 15.02 -19.83 6.10
N ASP A 170 15.16 -19.32 7.32
CA ASP A 170 14.06 -18.92 8.17
C ASP A 170 13.83 -17.42 8.11
N VAL A 171 12.80 -17.01 7.37
CA VAL A 171 12.45 -15.61 7.17
C VAL A 171 11.11 -15.25 7.81
N ARG A 172 10.95 -14.00 8.23
CA ARG A 172 9.65 -13.43 8.65
C ARG A 172 9.11 -12.50 7.59
N VAL A 173 7.79 -12.44 7.49
CA VAL A 173 7.08 -11.47 6.67
C VAL A 173 6.44 -10.42 7.58
N VAL A 174 6.53 -9.16 7.20
CA VAL A 174 5.87 -8.06 7.91
C VAL A 174 4.95 -7.34 6.92
N ASP A 175 3.65 -7.49 7.12
CA ASP A 175 2.63 -6.75 6.36
C ASP A 175 2.52 -5.33 6.90
N ILE A 176 3.02 -4.37 6.14
CA ILE A 176 2.93 -2.93 6.40
C ILE A 176 1.66 -2.40 5.73
N HIS A 177 0.50 -2.71 6.30
CA HIS A 177 -0.77 -2.21 5.75
C HIS A 177 -0.99 -0.71 5.96
N THR A 178 -0.38 -0.09 6.96
CA THR A 178 -0.40 1.36 7.15
C THR A 178 0.98 1.93 6.82
N ILE A 179 1.08 2.63 5.68
CA ILE A 179 2.33 3.21 5.22
C ILE A 179 2.55 4.59 5.85
N LYS A 180 1.46 5.29 6.22
CA LYS A 180 1.51 6.55 6.95
C LYS A 180 0.31 6.66 7.91
N PRO A 181 0.57 6.77 9.23
CA PRO A 181 1.89 6.67 9.87
C PRO A 181 2.45 5.25 9.78
N ILE A 182 3.76 5.11 9.54
CA ILE A 182 4.41 3.82 9.46
C ILE A 182 4.80 3.32 10.87
N ASP A 183 4.77 2.00 11.07
CA ASP A 183 5.20 1.35 12.32
C ASP A 183 6.74 1.35 12.42
N ARG A 184 7.28 2.40 13.03
CA ARG A 184 8.72 2.57 13.20
C ARG A 184 9.32 1.50 14.12
N ASP A 185 8.58 1.10 15.17
CA ASP A 185 9.05 0.16 16.18
C ASP A 185 9.38 -1.21 15.58
N ILE A 186 8.48 -1.74 14.73
CA ILE A 186 8.68 -3.06 14.12
C ILE A 186 9.82 -3.02 13.09
N ILE A 187 9.98 -1.93 12.35
CA ILE A 187 11.07 -1.79 11.37
C ILE A 187 12.41 -1.84 12.10
N VAL A 188 12.57 -1.07 13.16
CA VAL A 188 13.81 -1.04 13.96
C VAL A 188 14.04 -2.37 14.68
N LYS A 189 12.99 -3.00 15.22
CA LYS A 189 13.06 -4.34 15.80
C LYS A 189 13.61 -5.34 14.78
N CYS A 190 13.01 -5.40 13.60
CA CYS A 190 13.42 -6.32 12.54
C CYS A 190 14.87 -6.04 12.07
N ALA A 191 15.26 -4.77 11.96
CA ALA A 191 16.61 -4.39 11.59
C ALA A 191 17.67 -4.87 12.59
N LYS A 192 17.32 -4.97 13.87
CA LYS A 192 18.21 -5.47 14.92
C LYS A 192 18.26 -6.99 15.00
N GLU A 193 17.15 -7.65 14.67
CA GLU A 193 16.98 -9.09 14.89
C GLU A 193 17.34 -9.95 13.68
N THR A 194 17.29 -9.39 12.46
CA THR A 194 17.53 -10.16 11.24
C THR A 194 18.73 -9.66 10.45
N LYS A 195 19.39 -10.57 9.72
CA LYS A 195 20.63 -10.29 8.99
C LYS A 195 20.41 -9.53 7.69
N ARG A 196 19.18 -9.59 7.13
CA ARG A 196 18.84 -9.03 5.82
C ARG A 196 17.45 -8.45 5.84
N LEU A 197 17.30 -7.26 5.24
CA LEU A 197 16.01 -6.60 5.07
C LEU A 197 15.67 -6.48 3.59
N ILE A 198 14.43 -6.84 3.25
CA ILE A 198 13.89 -6.78 1.89
C ILE A 198 12.54 -6.07 1.99
N SER A 199 12.24 -5.15 1.07
CA SER A 199 10.89 -4.65 0.87
C SER A 199 10.38 -5.04 -0.50
N ILE A 200 9.06 -5.31 -0.61
CA ILE A 200 8.40 -5.62 -1.88
C ILE A 200 7.07 -4.87 -1.97
N GLU A 201 6.83 -4.25 -3.12
CA GLU A 201 5.66 -3.41 -3.37
C GLU A 201 5.23 -3.40 -4.85
N ASP A 202 3.94 -3.41 -5.11
CA ASP A 202 3.36 -3.15 -6.44
C ASP A 202 3.25 -1.63 -6.65
N HIS A 203 4.41 -0.98 -6.72
CA HIS A 203 4.59 0.47 -6.81
C HIS A 203 6.01 0.77 -7.29
N ASN A 204 6.28 1.98 -7.76
CA ASN A 204 7.64 2.44 -8.02
C ASN A 204 8.48 2.38 -6.72
N ILE A 205 9.71 1.92 -6.82
CA ILE A 205 10.65 1.90 -5.67
C ILE A 205 10.97 3.31 -5.14
N ILE A 206 10.68 4.35 -5.93
CA ILE A 206 10.87 5.76 -5.54
C ILE A 206 9.63 6.25 -4.79
N GLY A 207 9.81 6.62 -3.54
CA GLY A 207 8.78 7.23 -2.71
C GLY A 207 7.73 6.29 -2.12
N GLY A 208 7.75 4.97 -2.45
CA GLY A 208 6.81 3.98 -1.94
C GLY A 208 7.15 3.43 -0.56
N LEU A 209 6.77 2.16 -0.31
CA LEU A 209 7.01 1.45 0.95
C LEU A 209 8.50 1.35 1.27
N GLY A 210 9.32 0.92 0.30
CA GLY A 210 10.76 0.77 0.51
C GLY A 210 11.44 2.08 0.86
N SER A 211 10.98 3.20 0.30
CA SER A 211 11.45 4.54 0.68
C SER A 211 11.04 4.91 2.11
N ALA A 212 9.78 4.64 2.49
CA ALA A 212 9.30 4.91 3.85
C ALA A 212 10.09 4.13 4.91
N ILE A 213 10.40 2.85 4.64
CA ILE A 213 11.24 2.03 5.52
C ILE A 213 12.67 2.58 5.56
N SER A 214 13.24 2.97 4.40
CA SER A 214 14.58 3.52 4.33
C SER A 214 14.73 4.82 5.14
N GLU A 215 13.71 5.67 5.16
CA GLU A 215 13.68 6.89 6.00
C GLU A 215 13.75 6.55 7.49
N VAL A 216 12.98 5.55 7.96
CA VAL A 216 13.05 5.09 9.36
C VAL A 216 14.42 4.51 9.68
N LEU A 217 14.96 3.67 8.79
CA LEU A 217 16.27 3.07 8.99
C LEU A 217 17.39 4.11 9.02
N ALA A 218 17.34 5.13 8.16
CA ALA A 218 18.32 6.19 8.15
C ALA A 218 18.33 7.01 9.46
N ASP A 219 17.14 7.23 10.03
CA ASP A 219 16.99 8.00 11.27
C ASP A 219 17.39 7.21 12.52
N GLU A 220 17.02 5.91 12.60
CA GLU A 220 17.05 5.18 13.87
C GLU A 220 18.03 4.01 13.91
N TYR A 221 18.24 3.31 12.80
CA TYR A 221 19.14 2.14 12.74
C TYR A 221 19.63 1.90 11.31
N PRO A 222 20.68 2.60 10.87
CA PRO A 222 21.17 2.54 9.48
C PRO A 222 21.68 1.16 9.09
N VAL A 223 20.92 0.49 8.21
CA VAL A 223 21.27 -0.81 7.61
C VAL A 223 20.78 -0.85 6.15
N LYS A 224 21.37 -1.77 5.37
CA LYS A 224 20.97 -1.96 3.97
C LYS A 224 19.57 -2.56 3.86
N LEU A 225 18.73 -1.95 3.04
CA LEU A 225 17.45 -2.49 2.58
C LEU A 225 17.54 -2.83 1.09
N THR A 226 17.20 -4.05 0.70
CA THR A 226 16.98 -4.44 -0.70
C THR A 226 15.52 -4.14 -1.04
N ARG A 227 15.26 -3.40 -2.13
CA ARG A 227 13.92 -2.99 -2.51
C ARG A 227 13.50 -3.67 -3.81
N LEU A 228 12.39 -4.39 -3.79
CA LEU A 228 11.70 -4.95 -4.96
C LEU A 228 10.45 -4.11 -5.24
N GLY A 229 10.27 -3.75 -6.49
CA GLY A 229 9.19 -2.90 -6.97
C GLY A 229 9.45 -2.49 -8.41
N ILE A 230 8.68 -1.56 -8.93
CA ILE A 230 8.86 -1.05 -10.29
C ILE A 230 10.08 -0.12 -10.34
N ASN A 231 11.04 -0.43 -11.20
CA ASN A 231 12.34 0.27 -11.28
C ASN A 231 12.27 1.47 -12.25
N ASP A 232 11.67 2.57 -11.83
CA ASP A 232 11.58 3.85 -12.54
C ASP A 232 11.21 3.70 -14.03
N THR A 233 10.16 2.94 -14.28
CA THR A 233 9.63 2.71 -15.63
C THR A 233 8.10 2.66 -15.59
N PHE A 234 7.46 3.03 -16.68
CA PHE A 234 6.01 2.88 -16.81
C PHE A 234 5.61 1.42 -16.94
N GLY A 235 4.36 1.13 -16.59
CA GLY A 235 3.77 -0.19 -16.76
C GLY A 235 3.58 -0.61 -18.21
N LYS A 236 2.99 -1.79 -18.40
CA LYS A 236 2.69 -2.39 -19.72
C LYS A 236 1.34 -3.07 -19.70
N SER A 237 0.73 -3.28 -20.86
CA SER A 237 -0.46 -4.12 -21.00
C SER A 237 -0.06 -5.60 -20.94
N GLY A 238 -0.80 -6.38 -20.18
CA GLY A 238 -0.58 -7.82 -20.00
C GLY A 238 -1.46 -8.36 -18.89
N LYS A 239 -1.45 -9.67 -18.67
CA LYS A 239 -2.13 -10.25 -17.51
C LYS A 239 -1.40 -9.87 -16.21
N ALA A 240 -2.14 -9.63 -15.14
CA ALA A 240 -1.58 -9.18 -13.87
C ALA A 240 -0.40 -10.06 -13.41
N THR A 241 -0.52 -11.38 -13.47
CA THR A 241 0.54 -12.33 -13.08
C THR A 241 1.79 -12.24 -13.97
N GLU A 242 1.60 -12.13 -15.30
CA GLU A 242 2.71 -11.97 -16.25
C GLU A 242 3.44 -10.64 -16.03
N LEU A 243 2.72 -9.59 -15.64
CA LEU A 243 3.31 -8.30 -15.31
C LEU A 243 4.08 -8.35 -13.99
N MET A 244 3.58 -9.05 -12.96
CA MET A 244 4.32 -9.25 -11.73
C MET A 244 5.66 -9.97 -11.97
N GLU A 245 5.66 -11.01 -12.82
CA GLU A 245 6.88 -11.70 -13.25
C GLU A 245 7.83 -10.77 -14.05
N TYR A 246 7.27 -10.04 -15.01
CA TYR A 246 8.06 -9.12 -15.84
C TYR A 246 8.76 -8.02 -15.05
N PHE A 247 8.09 -7.49 -14.03
CA PHE A 247 8.61 -6.42 -13.17
C PHE A 247 9.39 -6.92 -11.94
N GLY A 248 9.51 -8.23 -11.75
CA GLY A 248 10.31 -8.80 -10.68
C GLY A 248 9.73 -8.58 -9.29
N ILE A 249 8.41 -8.72 -9.14
CA ILE A 249 7.71 -8.57 -7.86
C ILE A 249 6.93 -9.84 -7.46
N THR A 250 7.53 -11.01 -7.70
CA THR A 250 6.99 -12.31 -7.37
C THR A 250 7.75 -12.99 -6.21
N ALA A 251 7.21 -14.10 -5.72
CA ALA A 251 7.89 -14.94 -4.74
C ALA A 251 9.27 -15.42 -5.24
N ASN A 252 9.37 -15.81 -6.52
CA ASN A 252 10.62 -16.25 -7.11
C ASN A 252 11.70 -15.14 -7.06
N ASP A 253 11.34 -13.89 -7.31
CA ASP A 253 12.28 -12.77 -7.26
C ASP A 253 12.82 -12.53 -5.85
N ILE A 254 11.98 -12.75 -4.84
CA ILE A 254 12.42 -12.73 -3.43
C ILE A 254 13.38 -13.88 -3.17
N VAL A 255 13.03 -15.10 -3.58
CA VAL A 255 13.83 -16.31 -3.34
C VAL A 255 15.19 -16.22 -4.02
N GLN A 256 15.30 -15.61 -5.20
CA GLN A 256 16.57 -15.39 -5.91
C GLN A 256 17.55 -14.46 -5.17
N LEU A 257 17.10 -13.72 -4.18
CA LEU A 257 17.98 -12.88 -3.36
C LEU A 257 18.82 -13.69 -2.36
N PHE A 258 18.50 -14.95 -2.11
CA PHE A 258 19.14 -15.83 -1.12
C PHE A 258 20.07 -16.84 -1.76
#